data_d6c5fdcf330dbdebe8cd383ed468e9f8
#
_entry.id   d6c5fdcf330dbdebe8cd383ed468e9f8
#
_cell.length_a   1.000
_cell.length_b   1.000
_cell.length_c   1.000
_cell.angle_alpha   90.00
_cell.angle_beta   90.00
_cell.angle_gamma   90.00
#
_symmetry.space_group_name_H-M   'P 1'
#
loop_
_entity.id
_entity.type
_entity.pdbx_description
1 polymer ?
#
loop_
_entity_poly.entity_id
_entity_poly.type
_entity_poly.pdbx_seq_one_letter_code
_entity_poly.pdbx_strand_id
1 'polypeptide(L)'
;MKTIGLIGGMSWESTTSYYQIINETIKKELGGLHSAKILLYSVDFVEIEHYQAVGDWEKSGQLLADIAQRLEQAGADFIVICTNTMHKVAPQIQKKITIPILHIAQATAQALLVDGIQKVGLLGTKYTMTQDFYKEKLIESGLEVLIPDQVGITEVNRIIYDELCLGNIKESSKQTYLAVIDDLKKAGAEAVILGCTEIGLLVKQFDTDLPLYDTTVIHAEKAAEWGVNK
;
A
#
# COMPACT_ATOMS: atom_id res chain seq x y z
N MET A 1 -18.83 3.68 -15.54
CA MET A 1 -17.49 3.60 -14.92
C MET A 1 -17.34 4.74 -13.93
N LYS A 2 -16.99 4.45 -12.68
CA LYS A 2 -16.73 5.43 -11.63
C LYS A 2 -15.40 6.15 -11.87
N THR A 3 -15.28 7.36 -11.35
CA THR A 3 -14.04 8.17 -11.38
C THR A 3 -13.24 7.90 -10.12
N ILE A 4 -11.99 7.49 -10.28
CA ILE A 4 -11.08 7.12 -9.18
C ILE A 4 -10.29 8.36 -8.78
N GLY A 5 -10.36 8.77 -7.51
CA GLY A 5 -9.54 9.81 -6.93
C GLY A 5 -8.25 9.23 -6.33
N LEU A 6 -7.10 9.46 -6.95
CA LEU A 6 -5.80 9.00 -6.44
C LEU A 6 -5.12 10.13 -5.65
N ILE A 7 -4.73 9.85 -4.40
CA ILE A 7 -3.80 10.66 -3.62
C ILE A 7 -2.43 9.98 -3.72
N GLY A 8 -1.57 10.53 -4.58
CA GLY A 8 -0.26 9.99 -4.92
C GLY A 8 0.89 10.92 -4.56
N GLY A 9 2.09 10.60 -5.05
CA GLY A 9 3.32 11.35 -4.81
C GLY A 9 4.11 10.90 -3.57
N MET A 10 3.71 9.80 -2.93
CA MET A 10 4.31 9.30 -1.68
C MET A 10 4.84 7.83 -1.78
N SER A 11 5.63 7.33 -2.73
CA SER A 11 6.39 8.08 -3.74
C SER A 11 5.63 8.31 -5.07
N TRP A 12 6.25 9.10 -5.98
CA TRP A 12 5.72 9.29 -7.32
C TRP A 12 5.93 8.03 -8.18
N GLU A 13 7.00 7.28 -7.97
CA GLU A 13 7.28 6.01 -8.64
C GLU A 13 6.17 5.00 -8.40
N SER A 14 5.78 4.85 -7.14
CA SER A 14 4.64 4.03 -6.74
C SER A 14 3.33 4.51 -7.38
N THR A 15 3.12 5.81 -7.41
CA THR A 15 1.91 6.41 -8.03
C THR A 15 1.82 6.08 -9.52
N THR A 16 2.95 6.07 -10.23
CA THR A 16 3.01 5.65 -11.64
C THR A 16 2.57 4.19 -11.80
N SER A 17 3.01 3.31 -10.89
CA SER A 17 2.58 1.91 -10.89
C SER A 17 1.07 1.77 -10.68
N TYR A 18 0.47 2.54 -9.75
CA TYR A 18 -0.99 2.57 -9.59
C TYR A 18 -1.70 2.97 -10.87
N TYR A 19 -1.27 4.06 -11.51
CA TYR A 19 -1.87 4.51 -12.77
C TYR A 19 -1.80 3.43 -13.85
N GLN A 20 -0.65 2.78 -13.99
CA GLN A 20 -0.44 1.74 -14.97
C GLN A 20 -1.32 0.52 -14.69
N ILE A 21 -1.26 -0.05 -13.48
CA ILE A 21 -1.99 -1.27 -13.10
C ILE A 21 -3.49 -1.08 -13.24
N ILE A 22 -4.03 0.05 -12.76
CA ILE A 22 -5.46 0.36 -12.89
C ILE A 22 -5.89 0.36 -14.36
N ASN A 23 -5.13 1.02 -15.23
CA ASN A 23 -5.47 1.09 -16.66
C ASN A 23 -5.32 -0.25 -17.37
N GLU A 24 -4.28 -1.03 -17.05
CA GLU A 24 -4.08 -2.38 -17.60
C GLU A 24 -5.22 -3.32 -17.19
N THR A 25 -5.65 -3.25 -15.91
CA THR A 25 -6.76 -4.06 -15.39
C THR A 25 -8.07 -3.69 -16.09
N ILE A 26 -8.39 -2.40 -16.19
CA ILE A 26 -9.61 -1.96 -16.91
C ILE A 26 -9.57 -2.33 -18.37
N LYS A 27 -8.43 -2.20 -19.04
CA LYS A 27 -8.28 -2.61 -20.43
C LYS A 27 -8.45 -4.12 -20.59
N LYS A 28 -7.97 -4.91 -19.65
CA LYS A 28 -8.15 -6.38 -19.63
C LYS A 28 -9.62 -6.77 -19.47
N GLU A 29 -10.36 -6.07 -18.61
CA GLU A 29 -11.77 -6.39 -18.35
C GLU A 29 -12.72 -5.92 -19.44
N LEU A 30 -12.55 -4.70 -19.93
CA LEU A 30 -13.49 -4.07 -20.88
C LEU A 30 -13.04 -4.15 -22.34
N GLY A 31 -11.76 -4.36 -22.57
CA GLY A 31 -11.17 -4.46 -23.91
C GLY A 31 -11.07 -3.13 -24.66
N GLY A 32 -10.65 -3.19 -25.93
CA GLY A 32 -10.66 -2.07 -26.85
C GLY A 32 -9.83 -0.88 -26.39
N LEU A 33 -10.41 0.32 -26.50
CA LEU A 33 -9.79 1.59 -26.12
C LEU A 33 -10.15 2.05 -24.70
N HIS A 34 -10.72 1.17 -23.87
CA HIS A 34 -11.09 1.52 -22.51
C HIS A 34 -9.85 1.85 -21.65
N SER A 35 -9.96 2.90 -20.87
CA SER A 35 -9.02 3.34 -19.84
C SER A 35 -9.80 3.83 -18.61
N ALA A 36 -9.13 3.89 -17.47
CA ALA A 36 -9.73 4.37 -16.22
C ALA A 36 -10.05 5.87 -16.28
N LYS A 37 -11.14 6.28 -15.63
CA LYS A 37 -11.37 7.67 -15.28
C LYS A 37 -10.63 7.96 -13.98
N ILE A 38 -9.55 8.73 -14.04
CA ILE A 38 -8.68 9.00 -12.90
C ILE A 38 -8.53 10.50 -12.69
N LEU A 39 -8.71 10.94 -11.45
CA LEU A 39 -8.27 12.24 -10.95
C LEU A 39 -7.07 11.97 -10.03
N LEU A 40 -5.91 12.47 -10.38
CA LEU A 40 -4.69 12.30 -9.59
C LEU A 40 -4.27 13.61 -8.95
N TYR A 41 -4.12 13.63 -7.63
CA TYR A 41 -3.39 14.66 -6.92
C TYR A 41 -2.07 14.08 -6.42
N SER A 42 -0.96 14.53 -6.99
CA SER A 42 0.39 14.14 -6.57
C SER A 42 0.96 15.20 -5.61
N VAL A 43 1.30 14.77 -4.38
CA VAL A 43 1.91 15.66 -3.38
C VAL A 43 3.42 15.73 -3.53
N ASP A 44 4.06 16.71 -2.90
CA ASP A 44 5.50 16.69 -2.66
C ASP A 44 5.78 15.82 -1.42
N PHE A 45 6.50 14.71 -1.61
CA PHE A 45 6.71 13.72 -0.56
C PHE A 45 7.53 14.27 0.62
N VAL A 46 8.41 15.22 0.36
CA VAL A 46 9.26 15.80 1.41
C VAL A 46 8.44 16.44 2.53
N GLU A 47 7.29 17.05 2.20
CA GLU A 47 6.40 17.65 3.20
C GLU A 47 5.74 16.57 4.08
N ILE A 48 5.26 15.49 3.45
CA ILE A 48 4.62 14.38 4.16
C ILE A 48 5.65 13.62 5.02
N GLU A 49 6.84 13.35 4.47
CA GLU A 49 7.92 12.68 5.17
C GLU A 49 8.35 13.48 6.41
N HIS A 50 8.49 14.79 6.29
CA HIS A 50 8.79 15.68 7.42
C HIS A 50 7.77 15.52 8.56
N TYR A 51 6.47 15.55 8.25
CA TYR A 51 5.43 15.36 9.27
C TYR A 51 5.47 13.96 9.89
N GLN A 52 5.79 12.93 9.12
CA GLN A 52 5.98 11.57 9.64
C GLN A 52 7.18 11.52 10.60
N ALA A 53 8.32 12.12 10.22
CA ALA A 53 9.54 12.10 11.01
C ALA A 53 9.39 12.80 12.37
N VAL A 54 8.67 13.94 12.41
CA VAL A 54 8.39 14.68 13.66
C VAL A 54 7.15 14.17 14.40
N GLY A 55 6.44 13.19 13.83
CA GLY A 55 5.23 12.61 14.45
C GLY A 55 3.98 13.49 14.36
N ASP A 56 3.95 14.50 13.50
CA ASP A 56 2.81 15.41 13.31
C ASP A 56 1.76 14.80 12.35
N TRP A 57 1.14 13.72 12.82
CA TRP A 57 0.11 13.00 12.06
C TRP A 57 -1.15 13.83 11.85
N GLU A 58 -1.40 14.83 12.71
CA GLU A 58 -2.54 15.71 12.59
C GLU A 58 -2.42 16.58 11.33
N LYS A 59 -1.26 17.20 11.11
CA LYS A 59 -1.01 17.99 9.89
C LYS A 59 -1.02 17.13 8.63
N SER A 60 -0.40 15.95 8.67
CA SER A 60 -0.49 15.00 7.55
C SER A 60 -1.94 14.67 7.20
N GLY A 61 -2.75 14.37 8.22
CA GLY A 61 -4.16 14.06 8.05
C GLY A 61 -4.97 15.23 7.50
N GLN A 62 -4.72 16.45 8.00
CA GLN A 62 -5.39 17.65 7.50
C GLN A 62 -5.06 17.91 6.03
N LEU A 63 -3.77 17.85 5.66
CA LEU A 63 -3.33 18.05 4.28
C LEU A 63 -3.99 17.05 3.33
N LEU A 64 -3.95 15.75 3.67
CA LEU A 64 -4.53 14.72 2.80
C LEU A 64 -6.07 14.78 2.78
N ALA A 65 -6.70 15.22 3.87
CA ALA A 65 -8.15 15.43 3.90
C ALA A 65 -8.59 16.57 2.98
N ASP A 66 -7.85 17.68 2.96
CA ASP A 66 -8.13 18.81 2.06
C ASP A 66 -7.94 18.39 0.58
N ILE A 67 -6.95 17.55 0.30
CA ILE A 67 -6.74 16.97 -1.04
C ILE A 67 -7.89 16.03 -1.42
N ALA A 68 -8.30 15.13 -0.53
CA ALA A 68 -9.42 14.23 -0.76
C ALA A 68 -10.71 15.00 -1.07
N GLN A 69 -10.98 16.09 -0.33
CA GLN A 69 -12.12 16.95 -0.56
C GLN A 69 -12.08 17.64 -1.95
N ARG A 70 -10.90 18.06 -2.40
CA ARG A 70 -10.74 18.61 -3.77
C ARG A 70 -11.02 17.57 -4.84
N LEU A 71 -10.55 16.31 -4.64
CA LEU A 71 -10.83 15.21 -5.55
C LEU A 71 -12.33 14.87 -5.59
N GLU A 72 -13.00 14.84 -4.45
CA GLU A 72 -14.46 14.66 -4.36
C GLU A 72 -15.19 15.79 -5.12
N GLN A 73 -14.82 17.05 -4.88
CA GLN A 73 -15.40 18.21 -5.58
C GLN A 73 -15.14 18.17 -7.09
N ALA A 74 -14.03 17.60 -7.53
CA ALA A 74 -13.71 17.38 -8.94
C ALA A 74 -14.46 16.20 -9.57
N GLY A 75 -15.24 15.45 -8.78
CA GLY A 75 -16.10 14.36 -9.26
C GLY A 75 -15.51 12.96 -9.10
N ALA A 76 -14.59 12.75 -8.17
CA ALA A 76 -14.21 11.40 -7.78
C ALA A 76 -15.36 10.69 -7.07
N ASP A 77 -15.56 9.41 -7.36
CA ASP A 77 -16.58 8.57 -6.72
C ASP A 77 -16.05 7.82 -5.49
N PHE A 78 -14.74 7.68 -5.38
CA PHE A 78 -14.03 7.10 -4.23
C PHE A 78 -12.56 7.52 -4.24
N ILE A 79 -11.90 7.38 -3.08
CA ILE A 79 -10.50 7.75 -2.88
C ILE A 79 -9.62 6.51 -2.73
N VAL A 80 -8.44 6.58 -3.33
CA VAL A 80 -7.33 5.61 -3.20
C VAL A 80 -6.09 6.36 -2.72
N ILE A 81 -5.59 6.02 -1.54
CA ILE A 81 -4.34 6.57 -1.00
C ILE A 81 -3.20 5.66 -1.47
N CYS A 82 -2.36 6.15 -2.38
CA CYS A 82 -1.33 5.34 -3.07
C CYS A 82 -0.08 5.05 -2.20
N THR A 83 -0.28 4.73 -0.92
CA THR A 83 0.78 4.36 0.03
C THR A 83 0.19 3.65 1.24
N ASN A 84 0.95 2.77 1.88
CA ASN A 84 0.48 2.04 3.08
C ASN A 84 0.45 2.94 4.32
N THR A 85 1.56 3.65 4.62
CA THR A 85 1.75 4.38 5.88
C THR A 85 0.67 5.44 6.13
N MET A 86 0.23 6.16 5.10
CA MET A 86 -0.75 7.23 5.27
C MET A 86 -2.18 6.75 5.49
N HIS A 87 -2.45 5.44 5.38
CA HIS A 87 -3.71 4.89 5.87
C HIS A 87 -3.92 5.06 7.38
N LYS A 88 -2.85 5.36 8.13
CA LYS A 88 -2.95 5.78 9.53
C LYS A 88 -3.89 6.97 9.73
N VAL A 89 -3.93 7.89 8.79
CA VAL A 89 -4.80 9.08 8.86
C VAL A 89 -6.09 8.93 8.03
N ALA A 90 -6.35 7.76 7.45
CA ALA A 90 -7.57 7.51 6.69
C ALA A 90 -8.87 7.82 7.46
N PRO A 91 -9.01 7.53 8.78
CA PRO A 91 -10.18 7.94 9.55
C PRO A 91 -10.38 9.45 9.61
N GLN A 92 -9.30 10.23 9.66
CA GLN A 92 -9.35 11.69 9.64
C GLN A 92 -9.76 12.22 8.27
N ILE A 93 -9.23 11.64 7.20
CA ILE A 93 -9.61 11.97 5.81
C ILE A 93 -11.09 11.67 5.60
N GLN A 94 -11.58 10.48 6.00
CA GLN A 94 -12.97 10.05 5.82
C GLN A 94 -13.98 10.97 6.51
N LYS A 95 -13.60 11.64 7.60
CA LYS A 95 -14.48 12.63 8.27
C LYS A 95 -14.73 13.89 7.43
N LYS A 96 -13.90 14.17 6.43
CA LYS A 96 -13.97 15.38 5.59
C LYS A 96 -14.64 15.16 4.25
N ILE A 97 -14.85 13.89 3.84
CA ILE A 97 -15.43 13.50 2.56
C ILE A 97 -16.63 12.58 2.77
N THR A 98 -17.54 12.55 1.81
CA THR A 98 -18.73 11.66 1.82
C THR A 98 -18.50 10.39 1.00
N ILE A 99 -17.60 10.44 0.02
CA ILE A 99 -17.23 9.29 -0.80
C ILE A 99 -16.33 8.33 -0.03
N PRO A 100 -16.38 7.02 -0.30
CA PRO A 100 -15.59 6.05 0.45
C PRO A 100 -14.10 6.11 0.10
N ILE A 101 -13.27 5.70 1.07
CA ILE A 101 -11.86 5.38 0.84
C ILE A 101 -11.76 3.86 0.62
N LEU A 102 -11.17 3.43 -0.49
CA LEU A 102 -10.75 2.04 -0.64
C LEU A 102 -9.50 1.83 0.23
N HIS A 103 -9.63 1.04 1.30
CA HIS A 103 -8.56 0.87 2.29
C HIS A 103 -7.61 -0.26 1.88
N ILE A 104 -6.31 0.05 1.72
CA ILE A 104 -5.30 -0.90 1.23
C ILE A 104 -5.21 -2.18 2.06
N ALA A 105 -5.24 -2.09 3.40
CA ALA A 105 -5.18 -3.25 4.27
C ALA A 105 -6.43 -4.14 4.16
N GLN A 106 -7.62 -3.56 3.91
CA GLN A 106 -8.84 -4.34 3.67
C GLN A 106 -8.79 -5.07 2.33
N ALA A 107 -8.31 -4.40 1.27
CA ALA A 107 -8.11 -5.05 -0.02
C ALA A 107 -7.11 -6.22 0.09
N THR A 108 -6.01 -6.02 0.81
CA THR A 108 -5.00 -7.06 1.06
C THR A 108 -5.56 -8.22 1.88
N ALA A 109 -6.32 -7.94 2.95
CA ALA A 109 -6.96 -8.98 3.76
C ALA A 109 -7.93 -9.83 2.93
N GLN A 110 -8.73 -9.20 2.06
CA GLN A 110 -9.64 -9.93 1.17
C GLN A 110 -8.91 -10.87 0.22
N ALA A 111 -7.79 -10.41 -0.38
CA ALA A 111 -6.98 -11.26 -1.27
C ALA A 111 -6.41 -12.47 -0.53
N LEU A 112 -5.83 -12.27 0.66
CA LEU A 112 -5.31 -13.34 1.50
C LEU A 112 -6.37 -14.39 1.86
N LEU A 113 -7.57 -13.93 2.27
CA LEU A 113 -8.67 -14.83 2.65
C LEU A 113 -9.23 -15.62 1.47
N VAL A 114 -9.27 -15.04 0.26
CA VAL A 114 -9.67 -15.77 -0.95
C VAL A 114 -8.73 -16.94 -1.23
N ASP A 115 -7.44 -16.77 -0.97
CA ASP A 115 -6.43 -17.81 -1.16
C ASP A 115 -6.30 -18.76 0.07
N GLY A 116 -7.15 -18.57 1.09
CA GLY A 116 -7.19 -19.42 2.28
C GLY A 116 -6.06 -19.21 3.28
N ILE A 117 -5.29 -18.12 3.15
CA ILE A 117 -4.21 -17.76 4.08
C ILE A 117 -4.79 -17.32 5.41
N GLN A 118 -4.23 -17.81 6.51
CA GLN A 118 -4.64 -17.48 7.87
C GLN A 118 -3.53 -16.77 8.66
N LYS A 119 -2.27 -17.07 8.38
CA LYS A 119 -1.12 -16.53 9.09
C LYS A 119 -0.13 -15.90 8.12
N VAL A 120 0.11 -14.59 8.28
CA VAL A 120 0.85 -13.81 7.29
C VAL A 120 1.98 -12.99 7.91
N GLY A 121 3.14 -12.96 7.26
CA GLY A 121 4.22 -12.05 7.57
C GLY A 121 3.95 -10.66 7.00
N LEU A 122 4.24 -9.60 7.76
CA LEU A 122 4.07 -8.22 7.31
C LEU A 122 5.44 -7.53 7.23
N LEU A 123 5.85 -7.13 6.04
CA LEU A 123 7.01 -6.27 5.77
C LEU A 123 6.53 -4.90 5.32
N GLY A 124 7.21 -3.85 5.76
CA GLY A 124 6.87 -2.47 5.40
C GLY A 124 7.72 -1.48 6.17
N THR A 125 7.31 -0.21 6.20
CA THR A 125 7.95 0.76 7.08
C THR A 125 7.77 0.36 8.54
N LYS A 126 8.63 0.88 9.43
CA LYS A 126 8.48 0.68 10.88
C LYS A 126 7.05 1.01 11.34
N TYR A 127 6.44 2.07 10.79
CA TYR A 127 5.06 2.45 11.12
C TYR A 127 4.06 1.37 10.73
N THR A 128 4.16 0.81 9.53
CA THR A 128 3.26 -0.25 9.04
C THR A 128 3.41 -1.53 9.85
N MET A 129 4.65 -1.93 10.17
CA MET A 129 4.90 -3.15 10.93
C MET A 129 4.52 -3.06 12.40
N THR A 130 4.76 -1.90 13.06
CA THR A 130 4.65 -1.81 14.53
C THR A 130 3.36 -1.14 15.03
N GLN A 131 2.71 -0.29 14.23
CA GLN A 131 1.51 0.42 14.64
C GLN A 131 0.23 -0.32 14.23
N ASP A 132 -0.85 -0.09 14.95
CA ASP A 132 -2.06 -0.90 14.85
C ASP A 132 -2.92 -0.57 13.62
N PHE A 133 -2.84 0.65 13.07
CA PHE A 133 -3.69 1.11 11.97
C PHE A 133 -3.73 0.17 10.76
N TYR A 134 -2.67 -0.60 10.51
CA TYR A 134 -2.61 -1.58 9.43
C TYR A 134 -2.93 -2.99 9.94
N LYS A 135 -2.24 -3.42 11.02
CA LYS A 135 -2.40 -4.76 11.59
C LYS A 135 -3.82 -5.04 12.07
N GLU A 136 -4.45 -4.05 12.75
CA GLU A 136 -5.84 -4.21 13.21
C GLU A 136 -6.79 -4.57 12.08
N LYS A 137 -6.64 -3.98 10.89
CA LYS A 137 -7.49 -4.31 9.74
C LYS A 137 -7.33 -5.75 9.25
N LEU A 138 -6.13 -6.29 9.33
CA LEU A 138 -5.86 -7.69 9.03
C LEU A 138 -6.43 -8.61 10.12
N ILE A 139 -6.21 -8.27 11.40
CA ILE A 139 -6.68 -9.04 12.57
C ILE A 139 -8.22 -9.02 12.65
N GLU A 140 -8.87 -7.88 12.43
CA GLU A 140 -10.32 -7.73 12.34
C GLU A 140 -10.92 -8.64 11.24
N SER A 141 -10.13 -8.92 10.19
CA SER A 141 -10.51 -9.84 9.11
C SER A 141 -10.25 -11.31 9.44
N GLY A 142 -9.70 -11.64 10.62
CA GLY A 142 -9.44 -13.00 11.08
C GLY A 142 -8.04 -13.54 10.77
N LEU A 143 -7.10 -12.67 10.35
CA LEU A 143 -5.72 -13.06 10.04
C LEU A 143 -4.82 -12.98 11.28
N GLU A 144 -3.90 -13.92 11.44
CA GLU A 144 -2.76 -13.82 12.36
C GLU A 144 -1.61 -13.10 11.66
N VAL A 145 -1.08 -12.03 12.27
CA VAL A 145 -0.05 -11.18 11.67
C VAL A 145 1.27 -11.34 12.42
N LEU A 146 2.29 -11.80 11.71
CA LEU A 146 3.68 -11.88 12.16
C LEU A 146 4.46 -10.66 11.63
N ILE A 147 5.34 -10.12 12.46
CA ILE A 147 6.32 -9.10 12.07
C ILE A 147 7.72 -9.59 12.38
N PRO A 148 8.76 -9.08 11.72
CA PRO A 148 10.15 -9.41 12.06
C PRO A 148 10.48 -9.02 13.51
N ASP A 149 11.58 -9.54 14.02
CA ASP A 149 12.17 -9.07 15.27
C ASP A 149 12.65 -7.61 15.15
N GLN A 150 13.13 -7.04 16.26
CA GLN A 150 13.56 -5.63 16.29
C GLN A 150 14.71 -5.33 15.32
N VAL A 151 15.61 -6.28 15.08
CA VAL A 151 16.72 -6.13 14.13
C VAL A 151 16.18 -6.13 12.70
N GLY A 152 15.33 -7.09 12.35
CA GLY A 152 14.68 -7.17 11.05
C GLY A 152 13.83 -5.94 10.75
N ILE A 153 13.04 -5.44 11.72
CA ILE A 153 12.26 -4.20 11.59
C ILE A 153 13.18 -3.02 11.25
N THR A 154 14.29 -2.89 11.96
CA THR A 154 15.23 -1.78 11.76
C THR A 154 15.86 -1.83 10.36
N GLU A 155 16.34 -3.00 9.94
CA GLU A 155 16.97 -3.17 8.63
C GLU A 155 15.98 -3.02 7.47
N VAL A 156 14.78 -3.62 7.57
CA VAL A 156 13.74 -3.46 6.56
C VAL A 156 13.37 -1.99 6.38
N ASN A 157 13.19 -1.26 7.49
CA ASN A 157 12.87 0.17 7.45
C ASN A 157 14.02 1.02 6.87
N ARG A 158 15.27 0.73 7.26
CA ARG A 158 16.46 1.41 6.73
C ARG A 158 16.56 1.23 5.21
N ILE A 159 16.44 0.01 4.72
CA ILE A 159 16.52 -0.29 3.30
C ILE A 159 15.42 0.44 2.52
N ILE A 160 14.20 0.54 3.06
CA ILE A 160 13.12 1.29 2.41
C ILE A 160 13.52 2.75 2.21
N TYR A 161 13.92 3.46 3.27
CA TYR A 161 14.15 4.90 3.19
C TYR A 161 15.51 5.27 2.58
N ASP A 162 16.58 4.54 2.92
CA ASP A 162 17.93 4.89 2.51
C ASP A 162 18.29 4.35 1.12
N GLU A 163 17.49 3.42 0.59
CA GLU A 163 17.80 2.76 -0.68
C GLU A 163 16.61 2.77 -1.64
N LEU A 164 15.50 2.08 -1.31
CA LEU A 164 14.41 1.84 -2.26
C LEU A 164 13.66 3.12 -2.64
N CYS A 165 13.37 4.00 -1.70
CA CYS A 165 12.75 5.31 -1.95
C CYS A 165 13.66 6.26 -2.75
N LEU A 166 14.95 5.96 -2.84
CA LEU A 166 15.94 6.69 -3.65
C LEU A 166 16.22 5.99 -4.99
N GLY A 167 15.48 4.92 -5.32
CA GLY A 167 15.67 4.13 -6.54
C GLY A 167 16.90 3.23 -6.53
N ASN A 168 17.57 3.04 -5.38
CA ASN A 168 18.76 2.21 -5.24
C ASN A 168 18.39 0.77 -4.91
N ILE A 169 18.52 -0.13 -5.87
CA ILE A 169 18.24 -1.56 -5.69
C ILE A 169 19.59 -2.29 -5.56
N LYS A 170 19.84 -2.89 -4.37
CA LYS A 170 21.10 -3.58 -4.06
C LYS A 170 20.85 -5.06 -3.79
N GLU A 171 21.71 -5.92 -4.35
CA GLU A 171 21.62 -7.36 -4.12
C GLU A 171 21.85 -7.73 -2.64
N SER A 172 22.73 -7.03 -1.93
CA SER A 172 22.93 -7.24 -0.49
C SER A 172 21.65 -6.99 0.33
N SER A 173 20.91 -5.95 -0.03
CA SER A 173 19.63 -5.61 0.62
C SER A 173 18.55 -6.63 0.30
N LYS A 174 18.56 -7.18 -0.92
CA LYS A 174 17.68 -8.30 -1.30
C LYS A 174 17.96 -9.53 -0.43
N GLN A 175 19.22 -9.90 -0.23
CA GLN A 175 19.59 -11.02 0.63
C GLN A 175 19.13 -10.81 2.09
N THR A 176 19.22 -9.58 2.60
CA THR A 176 18.67 -9.23 3.92
C THR A 176 17.15 -9.46 3.98
N TYR A 177 16.41 -9.02 2.96
CA TYR A 177 14.96 -9.23 2.90
C TYR A 177 14.61 -10.72 2.83
N LEU A 178 15.33 -11.51 2.04
CA LEU A 178 15.11 -12.95 1.91
C LEU A 178 15.36 -13.68 3.24
N ALA A 179 16.39 -13.27 4.00
CA ALA A 179 16.63 -13.81 5.33
C ALA A 179 15.47 -13.50 6.30
N VAL A 180 14.96 -12.27 6.29
CA VAL A 180 13.80 -11.87 7.10
C VAL A 180 12.55 -12.66 6.69
N ILE A 181 12.31 -12.87 5.40
CA ILE A 181 11.20 -13.67 4.89
C ILE A 181 11.32 -15.14 5.36
N ASP A 182 12.54 -15.70 5.32
CA ASP A 182 12.78 -17.06 5.79
C ASP A 182 12.54 -17.22 7.30
N ASP A 183 12.90 -16.22 8.09
CA ASP A 183 12.60 -16.22 9.53
C ASP A 183 11.11 -16.10 9.82
N LEU A 184 10.35 -15.31 9.07
CA LEU A 184 8.88 -15.27 9.14
C LEU A 184 8.28 -16.63 8.76
N LYS A 185 8.82 -17.31 7.72
CA LYS A 185 8.43 -18.66 7.32
C LYS A 185 8.64 -19.66 8.47
N LYS A 186 9.81 -19.64 9.11
CA LYS A 186 10.11 -20.48 10.29
C LYS A 186 9.17 -20.20 11.47
N ALA A 187 8.69 -18.95 11.61
CA ALA A 187 7.70 -18.57 12.61
C ALA A 187 6.27 -19.01 12.24
N GLY A 188 6.09 -19.60 11.06
CA GLY A 188 4.83 -20.18 10.59
C GLY A 188 4.02 -19.26 9.67
N ALA A 189 4.62 -18.22 9.08
CA ALA A 189 3.94 -17.46 8.04
C ALA A 189 3.67 -18.33 6.81
N GLU A 190 2.45 -18.26 6.29
CA GLU A 190 1.99 -18.96 5.09
C GLU A 190 2.18 -18.11 3.83
N ALA A 191 2.30 -16.80 4.02
CA ALA A 191 2.54 -15.80 2.98
C ALA A 191 3.21 -14.56 3.57
N VAL A 192 3.68 -13.63 2.72
CA VAL A 192 4.25 -12.35 3.16
C VAL A 192 3.59 -11.18 2.42
N ILE A 193 3.12 -10.19 3.19
CA ILE A 193 2.65 -8.91 2.67
C ILE A 193 3.84 -7.99 2.42
N LEU A 194 3.97 -7.49 1.19
CA LEU A 194 4.88 -6.41 0.84
C LEU A 194 4.17 -5.07 1.10
N GLY A 195 4.20 -4.63 2.36
CA GLY A 195 3.48 -3.45 2.88
C GLY A 195 4.22 -2.12 2.66
N CYS A 196 5.10 -2.07 1.68
CA CYS A 196 5.67 -0.86 1.11
C CYS A 196 5.79 -1.07 -0.40
N THR A 197 5.36 -0.08 -1.15
CA THR A 197 5.23 -0.14 -2.61
C THR A 197 6.54 -0.41 -3.33
N GLU A 198 7.66 -0.03 -2.72
CA GLU A 198 9.01 -0.20 -3.27
C GLU A 198 9.61 -1.60 -3.03
N ILE A 199 9.09 -2.36 -2.05
CA ILE A 199 9.63 -3.71 -1.75
C ILE A 199 9.47 -4.64 -2.96
N GLY A 200 8.37 -4.53 -3.68
CA GLY A 200 8.13 -5.27 -4.92
C GLY A 200 9.14 -4.98 -6.04
N LEU A 201 9.92 -3.90 -5.96
CA LEU A 201 11.05 -3.65 -6.87
C LEU A 201 12.27 -4.51 -6.52
N LEU A 202 12.46 -4.83 -5.23
CA LEU A 202 13.62 -5.56 -4.71
C LEU A 202 13.40 -7.07 -4.69
N VAL A 203 12.28 -7.53 -4.16
CA VAL A 203 11.95 -8.95 -3.97
C VAL A 203 10.81 -9.35 -4.90
N LYS A 204 10.99 -10.46 -5.61
CA LYS A 204 10.02 -11.01 -6.56
C LYS A 204 9.58 -12.41 -6.13
N GLN A 205 8.44 -12.87 -6.64
CA GLN A 205 7.90 -14.18 -6.29
C GLN A 205 8.87 -15.35 -6.55
N PHE A 206 9.72 -15.25 -7.56
CA PHE A 206 10.70 -16.29 -7.87
C PHE A 206 11.92 -16.33 -6.92
N ASP A 207 12.05 -15.33 -6.03
CA ASP A 207 13.12 -15.26 -5.03
C ASP A 207 12.81 -16.06 -3.75
N THR A 208 11.54 -16.47 -3.55
CA THR A 208 11.09 -17.19 -2.35
C THR A 208 9.93 -18.14 -2.67
N ASP A 209 9.84 -19.22 -1.89
CA ASP A 209 8.72 -20.17 -1.97
C ASP A 209 7.45 -19.68 -1.29
N LEU A 210 7.54 -18.68 -0.40
CA LEU A 210 6.35 -18.09 0.22
C LEU A 210 5.61 -17.21 -0.78
N PRO A 211 4.27 -17.32 -0.87
CA PRO A 211 3.47 -16.38 -1.64
C PRO A 211 3.71 -14.94 -1.17
N LEU A 212 3.97 -14.04 -2.12
CA LEU A 212 4.16 -12.62 -1.87
C LEU A 212 2.91 -11.85 -2.28
N TYR A 213 2.39 -11.04 -1.37
CA TYR A 213 1.23 -10.18 -1.59
C TYR A 213 1.68 -8.72 -1.70
N ASP A 214 1.86 -8.27 -2.94
CA ASP A 214 2.19 -6.87 -3.24
C ASP A 214 0.95 -6.00 -3.05
N THR A 215 0.97 -5.19 -2.00
CA THR A 215 -0.16 -4.33 -1.64
C THR A 215 -0.49 -3.29 -2.70
N THR A 216 0.49 -2.87 -3.51
CA THR A 216 0.28 -1.94 -4.63
C THR A 216 -0.56 -2.56 -5.72
N VAL A 217 -0.17 -3.78 -6.12
CA VAL A 217 -0.87 -4.53 -7.17
C VAL A 217 -2.31 -4.81 -6.73
N ILE A 218 -2.48 -5.42 -5.54
CA ILE A 218 -3.79 -5.78 -4.99
C ILE A 218 -4.70 -4.55 -4.88
N HIS A 219 -4.19 -3.44 -4.35
CA HIS A 219 -4.97 -2.23 -4.14
C HIS A 219 -5.36 -1.56 -5.46
N ALA A 220 -4.44 -1.50 -6.42
CA ALA A 220 -4.68 -0.92 -7.74
C ALA A 220 -5.68 -1.76 -8.56
N GLU A 221 -5.55 -3.09 -8.55
CA GLU A 221 -6.52 -4.00 -9.19
C GLU A 221 -7.91 -3.84 -8.55
N LYS A 222 -7.97 -3.78 -7.22
CA LYS A 222 -9.23 -3.55 -6.50
C LYS A 222 -9.86 -2.19 -6.82
N ALA A 223 -9.04 -1.15 -7.00
CA ALA A 223 -9.51 0.15 -7.44
C ALA A 223 -10.09 0.09 -8.86
N ALA A 224 -9.48 -0.67 -9.77
CA ALA A 224 -10.02 -0.90 -11.11
C ALA A 224 -11.37 -1.64 -11.06
N GLU A 225 -11.48 -2.71 -10.24
CA GLU A 225 -12.75 -3.43 -10.02
C GLU A 225 -13.87 -2.49 -9.52
N TRP A 226 -13.56 -1.63 -8.53
CA TRP A 226 -14.53 -0.64 -8.03
C TRP A 226 -14.91 0.39 -9.11
N GLY A 227 -13.96 0.72 -9.99
CA GLY A 227 -14.16 1.62 -11.10
C GLY A 227 -15.15 1.09 -12.14
N VAL A 228 -15.14 -0.21 -12.44
CA VAL A 228 -16.02 -0.83 -13.44
C VAL A 228 -17.36 -1.28 -12.87
N ASN A 229 -17.42 -1.63 -11.58
CA ASN A 229 -18.66 -2.03 -10.92
C ASN A 229 -19.65 -0.85 -10.80
N LYS A 230 -20.91 -1.12 -11.16
CA LYS A 230 -22.02 -0.14 -11.11
C LYS A 230 -22.44 0.17 -9.67
#